data_505eae490ffd442f06cdd9cc4b659820
#
_entry.id   505eae490ffd442f06cdd9cc4b659820
#
_cell.length_a   1.000
_cell.length_b   1.000
_cell.length_c   1.000
_cell.angle_alpha   90.00
_cell.angle_beta   90.00
_cell.angle_gamma   90.00
#
_symmetry.space_group_name_H-M   'P 1'
#
loop_
_entity.id
_entity.type
_entity.pdbx_description
1 polymer ?
#
loop_
_entity_poly.entity_id
_entity_poly.type
_entity_poly.pdbx_seq_one_letter_code
_entity_poly.pdbx_strand_id
1 'polypeptide(L)'
;SLRILDAGTRDLQEMGRGGGLVLLGGIRKLAAQTVPDLMQKFLATSGNEHTRFELHTESSFTADLLQAVAEERLDMAFVSHPGDDTVFENVAFARSPFVVVTPPNHPLAQKNSVTLRETLPYPFVYFSKRGGLRRPIDALFQKIGATPKIAYETEEDTVVAGMAAAGFGIAIVPDHPVLRCMDLKIIPLTDPDPGRTAYLCRKRGALQPAAAQRFFAFCQAQLSQGASL
;
A
#
# COMPACT_ATOMS: atom_id res chain seq x y z
N SER A 1 -8.41 -8.73 -28.16
CA SER A 1 -8.76 -7.95 -29.38
C SER A 1 -10.09 -7.22 -29.28
N LEU A 2 -11.17 -7.88 -28.89
CA LEU A 2 -12.50 -7.25 -28.76
C LEU A 2 -12.55 -6.17 -27.67
N ARG A 3 -11.83 -6.35 -26.57
CA ARG A 3 -11.76 -5.38 -25.48
C ARG A 3 -11.11 -4.04 -25.89
N ILE A 4 -10.14 -4.09 -26.79
CA ILE A 4 -9.46 -2.89 -27.32
C ILE A 4 -10.41 -2.11 -28.24
N LEU A 5 -11.23 -2.80 -29.02
CA LEU A 5 -12.22 -2.17 -29.91
C LEU A 5 -13.39 -1.58 -29.10
N ASP A 6 -13.88 -2.28 -28.08
CA ASP A 6 -14.93 -1.77 -27.17
C ASP A 6 -14.46 -0.61 -26.31
N ALA A 7 -13.22 -0.64 -25.84
CA ALA A 7 -12.60 0.50 -25.15
C ALA A 7 -12.44 1.68 -26.10
N GLY A 8 -11.95 1.46 -27.33
CA GLY A 8 -11.75 2.51 -28.32
C GLY A 8 -13.04 3.19 -28.78
N THR A 9 -14.14 2.44 -28.94
CA THR A 9 -15.43 3.03 -29.32
C THR A 9 -16.10 3.78 -28.18
N ARG A 10 -15.97 3.33 -26.92
CA ARG A 10 -16.43 4.06 -25.74
C ARG A 10 -15.58 5.31 -25.49
N ASP A 11 -14.26 5.21 -25.60
CA ASP A 11 -13.35 6.35 -25.47
C ASP A 11 -13.64 7.44 -26.50
N LEU A 12 -13.93 7.08 -27.76
CA LEU A 12 -14.29 8.06 -28.79
C LEU A 12 -15.60 8.79 -28.50
N GLN A 13 -16.57 8.15 -27.91
CA GLN A 13 -17.83 8.78 -27.48
C GLN A 13 -17.67 9.63 -26.22
N GLU A 14 -16.77 9.27 -25.30
CA GLU A 14 -16.49 9.97 -24.05
C GLU A 14 -15.38 11.03 -24.17
N MET A 15 -14.48 10.93 -25.17
CA MET A 15 -13.44 11.94 -25.46
C MET A 15 -14.00 13.35 -25.70
N GLY A 16 -15.22 13.45 -26.24
CA GLY A 16 -15.92 14.74 -26.38
C GLY A 16 -16.39 15.37 -25.07
N ARG A 17 -16.30 14.64 -23.93
CA ARG A 17 -16.80 15.08 -22.62
C ARG A 17 -15.77 14.94 -21.47
N GLY A 18 -14.51 14.64 -21.76
CA GLY A 18 -13.48 14.46 -20.72
C GLY A 18 -13.66 13.24 -19.82
N GLY A 19 -14.55 12.30 -20.17
CA GLY A 19 -14.86 11.09 -19.43
C GLY A 19 -13.93 9.92 -19.74
N GLY A 20 -14.20 8.76 -19.16
CA GLY A 20 -13.53 7.48 -19.38
C GLY A 20 -13.57 6.62 -18.11
N LEU A 21 -13.34 5.32 -18.28
CA LEU A 21 -13.25 4.38 -17.17
C LEU A 21 -11.78 4.09 -16.86
N VAL A 22 -11.43 4.10 -15.58
CA VAL A 22 -10.10 3.73 -15.06
C VAL A 22 -10.26 2.52 -14.15
N LEU A 23 -9.59 1.41 -14.50
CA LEU A 23 -9.57 0.17 -13.72
C LEU A 23 -8.39 0.18 -12.78
N LEU A 24 -8.66 0.35 -11.49
CA LEU A 24 -7.64 0.44 -10.43
C LEU A 24 -7.58 -0.85 -9.60
N GLY A 25 -6.38 -1.29 -9.28
CA GLY A 25 -6.14 -2.25 -8.21
C GLY A 25 -5.53 -1.57 -7.00
N GLY A 26 -5.82 -2.08 -5.80
CA GLY A 26 -5.20 -1.54 -4.59
C GLY A 26 -5.16 -2.53 -3.45
N ILE A 27 -4.00 -2.63 -2.79
CA ILE A 27 -3.95 -3.31 -1.50
C ILE A 27 -4.90 -2.59 -0.54
N ARG A 28 -5.61 -3.35 0.25
CA ARG A 28 -6.78 -2.92 1.05
C ARG A 28 -6.56 -1.61 1.82
N LYS A 29 -5.40 -1.46 2.45
CA LYS A 29 -5.06 -0.25 3.21
C LYS A 29 -5.00 1.01 2.33
N LEU A 30 -4.32 0.94 1.19
CA LEU A 30 -4.21 2.08 0.28
C LEU A 30 -5.56 2.40 -0.37
N ALA A 31 -6.31 1.35 -0.71
CA ALA A 31 -7.64 1.46 -1.29
C ALA A 31 -8.66 2.11 -0.33
N ALA A 32 -8.47 1.98 0.98
CA ALA A 32 -9.41 2.52 1.97
C ALA A 32 -9.26 4.03 2.20
N GLN A 33 -8.10 4.61 1.96
CA GLN A 33 -7.82 6.02 2.28
C GLN A 33 -7.15 6.77 1.13
N THR A 34 -5.94 6.37 0.77
CA THR A 34 -5.11 7.11 -0.20
C THR A 34 -5.72 7.16 -1.59
N VAL A 35 -6.25 6.04 -2.06
CA VAL A 35 -6.80 5.95 -3.43
C VAL A 35 -8.06 6.80 -3.58
N PRO A 36 -9.06 6.75 -2.67
CA PRO A 36 -10.23 7.63 -2.73
C PRO A 36 -9.88 9.12 -2.70
N ASP A 37 -8.91 9.52 -1.89
CA ASP A 37 -8.47 10.92 -1.83
C ASP A 37 -7.84 11.38 -3.16
N LEU A 38 -7.01 10.55 -3.78
CA LEU A 38 -6.45 10.84 -5.09
C LEU A 38 -7.51 10.90 -6.18
N MET A 39 -8.48 9.98 -6.15
CA MET A 39 -9.63 9.98 -7.08
C MET A 39 -10.44 11.27 -6.94
N GLN A 40 -10.78 11.68 -5.72
CA GLN A 40 -11.55 12.90 -5.47
C GLN A 40 -10.79 14.14 -5.96
N LYS A 41 -9.51 14.26 -5.63
CA LYS A 41 -8.67 15.38 -6.07
C LYS A 41 -8.57 15.43 -7.60
N PHE A 42 -8.45 14.27 -8.26
CA PHE A 42 -8.40 14.19 -9.71
C PHE A 42 -9.71 14.62 -10.35
N LEU A 43 -10.85 14.17 -9.84
CA LEU A 43 -12.19 14.56 -10.33
C LEU A 43 -12.47 16.05 -10.14
N ALA A 44 -11.84 16.69 -9.14
CA ALA A 44 -11.94 18.14 -8.92
C ALA A 44 -11.10 18.97 -9.91
N THR A 45 -10.24 18.32 -10.72
CA THR A 45 -9.48 19.03 -11.77
C THR A 45 -10.27 19.16 -13.05
N SER A 46 -10.23 20.35 -13.67
CA SER A 46 -10.99 20.64 -14.90
C SER A 46 -10.74 19.62 -16.01
N GLY A 47 -11.80 19.14 -16.60
CA GLY A 47 -11.78 18.17 -17.70
C GLY A 47 -11.72 16.70 -17.26
N ASN A 48 -11.82 16.41 -15.95
CA ASN A 48 -11.84 15.03 -15.42
C ASN A 48 -13.12 14.69 -14.65
N GLU A 49 -14.06 15.61 -14.57
CA GLU A 49 -15.30 15.51 -13.76
C GLU A 49 -16.17 14.31 -14.11
N HIS A 50 -16.05 13.81 -15.33
CA HIS A 50 -16.82 12.67 -15.84
C HIS A 50 -16.03 11.36 -15.86
N THR A 51 -14.79 11.34 -15.32
CA THR A 51 -14.01 10.10 -15.20
C THR A 51 -14.65 9.17 -14.19
N ARG A 52 -14.83 7.90 -14.57
CA ARG A 52 -15.32 6.84 -13.69
C ARG A 52 -14.16 5.96 -13.25
N PHE A 53 -14.25 5.45 -12.05
CA PHE A 53 -13.27 4.53 -11.48
C PHE A 53 -13.94 3.22 -11.08
N GLU A 54 -13.27 2.11 -11.34
CA GLU A 54 -13.59 0.81 -10.79
C GLU A 54 -12.40 0.33 -9.95
N LEU A 55 -12.59 0.22 -8.63
CA LEU A 55 -11.53 -0.09 -7.68
C LEU A 55 -11.63 -1.55 -7.22
N HIS A 56 -10.66 -2.36 -7.62
CA HIS A 56 -10.54 -3.77 -7.29
C HIS A 56 -9.67 -3.96 -6.05
N THR A 57 -10.25 -4.57 -5.01
CA THR A 57 -9.59 -4.82 -3.71
C THR A 57 -9.69 -6.28 -3.28
N GLU A 58 -10.06 -7.17 -4.21
CA GLU A 58 -10.30 -8.60 -3.94
C GLU A 58 -9.01 -9.31 -3.52
N SER A 59 -7.86 -8.90 -4.06
CA SER A 59 -6.56 -9.39 -3.62
C SER A 59 -5.86 -8.37 -2.72
N SER A 60 -5.37 -8.85 -1.57
CA SER A 60 -4.50 -8.09 -0.67
C SER A 60 -3.02 -8.27 -1.03
N PHE A 61 -2.69 -9.09 -2.03
CA PHE A 61 -1.32 -9.41 -2.39
C PHE A 61 -0.84 -8.59 -3.58
N THR A 62 0.31 -7.94 -3.39
CA THR A 62 0.96 -7.16 -4.46
C THR A 62 1.22 -7.99 -5.71
N ALA A 63 1.61 -9.26 -5.57
CA ALA A 63 1.90 -10.13 -6.71
C ALA A 63 0.69 -10.32 -7.64
N ASP A 64 -0.50 -10.55 -7.06
CA ASP A 64 -1.73 -10.74 -7.83
C ASP A 64 -2.14 -9.46 -8.55
N LEU A 65 -1.99 -8.30 -7.88
CA LEU A 65 -2.27 -7.00 -8.47
C LEU A 65 -1.32 -6.67 -9.62
N LEU A 66 -0.02 -6.92 -9.44
CA LEU A 66 0.98 -6.73 -10.50
C LEU A 66 0.71 -7.67 -11.69
N GLN A 67 0.32 -8.92 -11.43
CA GLN A 67 -0.08 -9.83 -12.49
C GLN A 67 -1.30 -9.31 -13.25
N ALA A 68 -2.32 -8.81 -12.55
CA ALA A 68 -3.51 -8.24 -13.19
C ALA A 68 -3.19 -7.02 -14.06
N VAL A 69 -2.22 -6.19 -13.65
CA VAL A 69 -1.71 -5.07 -14.46
C VAL A 69 -0.91 -5.58 -15.67
N ALA A 70 -0.04 -6.58 -15.49
CA ALA A 70 0.74 -7.17 -16.60
C ALA A 70 -0.16 -7.80 -17.67
N GLU A 71 -1.28 -8.41 -17.26
CA GLU A 71 -2.29 -9.00 -18.13
C GLU A 71 -3.32 -7.96 -18.66
N GLU A 72 -3.14 -6.68 -18.34
CA GLU A 72 -4.02 -5.57 -18.76
C GLU A 72 -5.49 -5.74 -18.30
N ARG A 73 -5.72 -6.50 -17.22
CA ARG A 73 -7.02 -6.57 -16.53
C ARG A 73 -7.27 -5.35 -15.65
N LEU A 74 -6.20 -4.69 -15.22
CA LEU A 74 -6.19 -3.41 -14.52
C LEU A 74 -5.31 -2.43 -15.30
N ASP A 75 -5.67 -1.16 -15.30
CA ASP A 75 -4.85 -0.11 -15.88
C ASP A 75 -3.61 0.18 -15.03
N MET A 76 -3.78 0.18 -13.71
CA MET A 76 -2.71 0.41 -12.73
C MET A 76 -3.08 -0.14 -11.36
N ALA A 77 -2.08 -0.28 -10.49
CA ALA A 77 -2.31 -0.75 -9.13
C ALA A 77 -1.46 -0.03 -8.08
N PHE A 78 -2.05 0.17 -6.91
CA PHE A 78 -1.42 0.69 -5.71
C PHE A 78 -0.94 -0.47 -4.84
N VAL A 79 0.38 -0.61 -4.70
CA VAL A 79 1.03 -1.80 -4.17
C VAL A 79 2.07 -1.49 -3.11
N SER A 80 2.51 -2.51 -2.36
CA SER A 80 3.45 -2.35 -1.25
C SER A 80 4.94 -2.47 -1.63
N HIS A 81 5.24 -2.92 -2.82
CA HIS A 81 6.60 -2.92 -3.39
C HIS A 81 6.49 -2.79 -4.91
N PRO A 82 7.53 -2.27 -5.58
CA PRO A 82 7.47 -2.06 -7.03
C PRO A 82 7.44 -3.40 -7.77
N GLY A 83 6.89 -3.37 -8.97
CA GLY A 83 7.09 -4.42 -9.96
C GLY A 83 8.47 -4.33 -10.61
N ASP A 84 8.79 -5.32 -11.44
CA ASP A 84 10.02 -5.33 -12.25
C ASP A 84 10.03 -4.13 -13.21
N ASP A 85 11.07 -3.29 -13.15
CA ASP A 85 11.19 -2.06 -13.94
C ASP A 85 11.28 -2.33 -15.46
N THR A 86 11.56 -3.55 -15.89
CA THR A 86 11.50 -3.93 -17.32
C THR A 86 10.05 -4.07 -17.81
N VAL A 87 9.13 -4.42 -16.93
CA VAL A 87 7.71 -4.66 -17.23
C VAL A 87 6.84 -3.48 -16.80
N PHE A 88 7.17 -2.84 -15.68
CA PHE A 88 6.34 -1.82 -15.07
C PHE A 88 7.01 -0.44 -15.04
N GLU A 89 6.18 0.58 -15.12
CA GLU A 89 6.52 1.93 -14.69
C GLU A 89 6.04 2.09 -13.25
N ASN A 90 6.99 2.30 -12.33
CA ASN A 90 6.77 2.38 -10.90
C ASN A 90 6.93 3.81 -10.41
N VAL A 91 5.95 4.33 -9.67
CA VAL A 91 5.98 5.64 -9.02
C VAL A 91 5.90 5.43 -7.51
N ALA A 92 6.95 5.79 -6.79
CA ALA A 92 6.93 5.82 -5.33
C ALA A 92 6.02 6.95 -4.86
N PHE A 93 5.05 6.68 -3.97
CA PHE A 93 4.08 7.72 -3.65
C PHE A 93 3.77 7.96 -2.18
N ALA A 94 3.99 7.02 -1.31
CA ALA A 94 3.76 7.23 0.12
C ALA A 94 4.86 6.55 0.92
N ARG A 95 5.31 7.21 1.96
CA ARG A 95 6.19 6.61 2.94
C ARG A 95 5.47 6.55 4.28
N SER A 96 5.21 5.35 4.76
CA SER A 96 4.65 5.11 6.09
C SER A 96 5.74 4.56 6.98
N PRO A 97 6.00 5.15 8.16
CA PRO A 97 6.94 4.56 9.11
C PRO A 97 6.39 3.24 9.63
N PHE A 98 7.28 2.32 9.98
CA PHE A 98 6.92 1.20 10.82
C PHE A 98 6.89 1.63 12.28
N VAL A 99 5.94 1.11 13.03
CA VAL A 99 5.81 1.29 14.47
C VAL A 99 5.77 -0.07 15.16
N VAL A 100 6.19 -0.10 16.40
CA VAL A 100 5.97 -1.26 17.27
C VAL A 100 4.63 -1.06 17.97
N VAL A 101 3.79 -2.09 17.97
CA VAL A 101 2.53 -2.10 18.71
C VAL A 101 2.56 -3.16 19.81
N THR A 102 2.04 -2.80 20.96
CA THR A 102 2.03 -3.63 22.17
C THR A 102 0.73 -3.43 22.94
N PRO A 103 0.37 -4.36 23.86
CA PRO A 103 -0.66 -4.04 24.86
C PRO A 103 -0.26 -2.80 25.69
N PRO A 104 -1.22 -2.05 26.24
CA PRO A 104 -0.92 -0.83 27.01
C PRO A 104 -0.04 -1.06 28.26
N ASN A 105 -0.12 -2.23 28.86
CA ASN A 105 0.63 -2.62 30.07
C ASN A 105 1.99 -3.30 29.77
N HIS A 106 2.40 -3.37 28.51
CA HIS A 106 3.67 -3.99 28.12
C HIS A 106 4.88 -3.13 28.56
N PRO A 107 6.04 -3.72 28.95
CA PRO A 107 7.23 -2.93 29.35
C PRO A 107 7.67 -1.89 28.31
N LEU A 108 7.59 -2.20 27.03
CA LEU A 108 7.93 -1.26 25.96
C LEU A 108 6.93 -0.09 25.86
N ALA A 109 5.71 -0.24 26.35
CA ALA A 109 4.68 0.81 26.28
C ALA A 109 5.04 2.07 27.07
N GLN A 110 5.97 1.98 28.01
CA GLN A 110 6.48 3.11 28.79
C GLN A 110 7.52 3.96 28.03
N LYS A 111 7.96 3.51 26.86
CA LYS A 111 8.97 4.20 26.07
C LYS A 111 8.34 5.14 25.04
N ASN A 112 9.01 6.26 24.78
CA ASN A 112 8.60 7.20 23.73
C ASN A 112 8.98 6.71 22.33
N SER A 113 10.01 5.86 22.24
CA SER A 113 10.46 5.20 21.01
C SER A 113 11.28 3.97 21.37
N VAL A 114 11.48 3.06 20.44
CA VAL A 114 12.29 1.85 20.59
C VAL A 114 13.16 1.62 19.35
N THR A 115 14.32 1.00 19.57
CA THR A 115 15.11 0.39 18.51
C THR A 115 14.62 -1.03 18.23
N LEU A 116 14.94 -1.57 17.07
CA LEU A 116 14.59 -2.95 16.73
C LEU A 116 15.24 -3.96 17.68
N ARG A 117 16.45 -3.68 18.19
CA ARG A 117 17.15 -4.55 19.15
C ARG A 117 16.41 -4.68 20.47
N GLU A 118 15.75 -3.64 20.94
CA GLU A 118 14.98 -3.66 22.18
C GLU A 118 13.72 -4.53 22.09
N THR A 119 13.29 -4.87 20.89
CA THR A 119 12.12 -5.73 20.68
C THR A 119 12.45 -7.22 20.72
N LEU A 120 13.72 -7.62 20.52
CA LEU A 120 14.16 -9.01 20.39
C LEU A 120 13.83 -9.93 21.58
N PRO A 121 13.81 -9.45 22.85
CA PRO A 121 13.44 -10.31 23.98
C PRO A 121 12.01 -10.84 23.94
N TYR A 122 11.11 -10.18 23.21
CA TYR A 122 9.68 -10.44 23.24
C TYR A 122 9.20 -11.32 22.07
N PRO A 123 8.12 -12.12 22.28
CA PRO A 123 7.50 -12.87 21.20
C PRO A 123 6.75 -11.93 20.25
N PHE A 124 6.77 -12.26 18.95
CA PHE A 124 6.12 -11.51 17.91
C PHE A 124 4.85 -12.19 17.38
N VAL A 125 3.82 -11.40 17.16
CA VAL A 125 2.82 -11.65 16.15
C VAL A 125 3.36 -11.10 14.84
N TYR A 126 3.49 -11.95 13.83
CA TYR A 126 4.26 -11.65 12.64
C TYR A 126 3.44 -11.86 11.36
N PHE A 127 3.95 -11.38 10.23
CA PHE A 127 3.32 -11.62 8.95
C PHE A 127 3.72 -12.98 8.39
N SER A 128 2.77 -13.69 7.78
CA SER A 128 3.03 -14.92 7.06
C SER A 128 3.96 -14.67 5.86
N LYS A 129 4.58 -15.73 5.34
CA LYS A 129 5.50 -15.62 4.18
C LYS A 129 4.83 -15.09 2.92
N ARG A 130 3.51 -15.19 2.80
CA ARG A 130 2.71 -14.65 1.70
C ARG A 130 2.39 -13.16 1.88
N GLY A 131 2.43 -12.67 3.11
CA GLY A 131 2.10 -11.29 3.44
C GLY A 131 3.07 -10.29 2.82
N GLY A 132 2.55 -9.24 2.19
CA GLY A 132 3.35 -8.20 1.53
C GLY A 132 4.27 -7.41 2.49
N LEU A 133 4.03 -7.50 3.80
CA LEU A 133 4.83 -6.85 4.83
C LEU A 133 5.94 -7.74 5.40
N ARG A 134 5.90 -9.06 5.12
CA ARG A 134 6.91 -10.00 5.62
C ARG A 134 8.32 -9.60 5.19
N ARG A 135 8.54 -9.43 3.89
CA ARG A 135 9.86 -9.11 3.34
C ARG A 135 10.44 -7.79 3.84
N PRO A 136 9.69 -6.66 3.84
CA PRO A 136 10.20 -5.41 4.40
C PRO A 136 10.62 -5.51 5.87
N ILE A 137 9.85 -6.23 6.70
CA ILE A 137 10.16 -6.38 8.13
C ILE A 137 11.34 -7.35 8.33
N ASP A 138 11.40 -8.46 7.60
CA ASP A 138 12.56 -9.36 7.62
C ASP A 138 13.84 -8.61 7.26
N ALA A 139 13.79 -7.69 6.29
CA ALA A 139 14.94 -6.87 5.90
C ALA A 139 15.41 -5.95 7.02
N LEU A 140 14.51 -5.45 7.90
CA LEU A 140 14.92 -4.69 9.08
C LEU A 140 15.74 -5.56 10.06
N PHE A 141 15.27 -6.77 10.34
CA PHE A 141 16.00 -7.70 11.21
C PHE A 141 17.33 -8.14 10.60
N GLN A 142 17.38 -8.37 9.29
CA GLN A 142 18.63 -8.70 8.58
C GLN A 142 19.68 -7.59 8.70
N LYS A 143 19.28 -6.32 8.60
CA LYS A 143 20.19 -5.16 8.76
C LYS A 143 20.89 -5.14 10.12
N ILE A 144 20.26 -5.64 11.17
CA ILE A 144 20.84 -5.70 12.52
C ILE A 144 21.43 -7.08 12.86
N GLY A 145 21.42 -8.03 11.89
CA GLY A 145 21.94 -9.39 12.08
C GLY A 145 21.18 -10.19 13.14
N ALA A 146 19.87 -10.00 13.26
CA ALA A 146 19.04 -10.63 14.27
C ALA A 146 17.85 -11.39 13.66
N THR A 147 17.24 -12.26 14.47
CA THR A 147 16.04 -13.03 14.10
C THR A 147 14.98 -12.84 15.18
N PRO A 148 13.73 -12.44 14.81
CA PRO A 148 12.66 -12.28 15.77
C PRO A 148 12.15 -13.63 16.30
N LYS A 149 11.65 -13.64 17.54
CA LYS A 149 10.95 -14.81 18.12
C LYS A 149 9.50 -14.81 17.64
N ILE A 150 9.22 -15.48 16.53
CA ILE A 150 7.87 -15.53 15.96
C ILE A 150 7.03 -16.53 16.76
N ALA A 151 5.96 -16.05 17.41
CA ALA A 151 5.01 -16.86 18.15
C ALA A 151 3.76 -17.19 17.32
N TYR A 152 3.29 -16.22 16.53
CA TYR A 152 2.10 -16.34 15.69
C TYR A 152 2.35 -15.68 14.32
N GLU A 153 1.68 -16.21 13.29
CA GLU A 153 1.73 -15.63 11.95
C GLU A 153 0.31 -15.42 11.39
N THR A 154 0.07 -14.28 10.75
CA THR A 154 -1.16 -13.97 10.02
C THR A 154 -0.85 -13.05 8.83
N GLU A 155 -1.84 -12.70 8.02
CA GLU A 155 -1.60 -12.02 6.74
C GLU A 155 -1.92 -10.52 6.78
N GLU A 156 -2.90 -10.11 7.57
CA GLU A 156 -3.45 -8.75 7.59
C GLU A 156 -2.89 -7.92 8.74
N ASP A 157 -2.48 -6.70 8.46
CA ASP A 157 -1.87 -5.80 9.45
C ASP A 157 -2.80 -5.45 10.61
N THR A 158 -4.09 -5.30 10.36
CA THR A 158 -5.10 -5.06 11.42
C THR A 158 -5.29 -6.28 12.31
N VAL A 159 -5.20 -7.48 11.76
CA VAL A 159 -5.27 -8.73 12.54
C VAL A 159 -4.00 -8.90 13.38
N VAL A 160 -2.82 -8.63 12.79
CA VAL A 160 -1.53 -8.62 13.51
C VAL A 160 -1.60 -7.65 14.71
N ALA A 161 -2.09 -6.42 14.48
CA ALA A 161 -2.23 -5.41 15.53
C ALA A 161 -3.25 -5.81 16.59
N GLY A 162 -4.40 -6.36 16.20
CA GLY A 162 -5.44 -6.86 17.12
C GLY A 162 -4.95 -7.98 18.01
N MET A 163 -4.18 -8.92 17.47
CA MET A 163 -3.55 -9.99 18.27
C MET A 163 -2.51 -9.41 19.25
N ALA A 164 -1.73 -8.40 18.83
CA ALA A 164 -0.80 -7.72 19.72
C ALA A 164 -1.55 -6.99 20.84
N ALA A 165 -2.64 -6.28 20.54
CA ALA A 165 -3.51 -5.65 21.55
C ALA A 165 -4.05 -6.67 22.57
N ALA A 166 -4.41 -7.85 22.11
CA ALA A 166 -4.89 -8.96 22.96
C ALA A 166 -3.78 -9.69 23.77
N GLY A 167 -2.51 -9.27 23.62
CA GLY A 167 -1.39 -9.79 24.42
C GLY A 167 -0.74 -11.07 23.89
N PHE A 168 -0.98 -11.47 22.64
CA PHE A 168 -0.32 -12.64 22.02
C PHE A 168 1.16 -12.40 21.69
N GLY A 169 1.64 -11.19 21.81
CA GLY A 169 3.01 -10.77 21.54
C GLY A 169 3.05 -9.29 21.19
N ILE A 170 4.20 -8.83 20.72
CA ILE A 170 4.34 -7.51 20.11
C ILE A 170 4.31 -7.63 18.59
N ALA A 171 4.10 -6.51 17.88
CA ALA A 171 4.17 -6.55 16.42
C ALA A 171 4.83 -5.29 15.86
N ILE A 172 5.33 -5.39 14.62
CA ILE A 172 5.78 -4.27 13.81
C ILE A 172 4.80 -4.14 12.65
N VAL A 173 4.15 -3.00 12.55
CA VAL A 173 3.15 -2.70 11.53
C VAL A 173 3.39 -1.29 10.97
N PRO A 174 2.89 -0.95 9.76
CA PRO A 174 2.90 0.42 9.30
C PRO A 174 2.03 1.30 10.21
N ASP A 175 2.45 2.53 10.48
CA ASP A 175 1.59 3.49 11.19
C ASP A 175 0.38 3.85 10.31
N HIS A 176 -0.82 3.71 10.84
CA HIS A 176 -2.06 4.11 10.20
C HIS A 176 -3.17 4.42 11.22
N PRO A 177 -4.16 5.26 10.86
CA PRO A 177 -5.18 5.75 11.81
C PRO A 177 -5.98 4.66 12.54
N VAL A 178 -6.24 3.51 11.89
CA VAL A 178 -7.01 2.40 12.49
C VAL A 178 -6.36 1.86 13.76
N LEU A 179 -5.02 1.93 13.90
CA LEU A 179 -4.34 1.51 15.12
C LEU A 179 -4.80 2.31 16.35
N ARG A 180 -5.19 3.58 16.15
CA ARG A 180 -5.65 4.46 17.23
C ARG A 180 -7.05 4.12 17.75
N CYS A 181 -7.77 3.24 17.03
CA CYS A 181 -9.08 2.72 17.45
C CYS A 181 -8.96 1.41 18.24
N MET A 182 -7.74 0.89 18.44
CA MET A 182 -7.47 -0.35 19.16
C MET A 182 -6.87 -0.06 20.54
N ASP A 183 -7.13 -0.95 21.51
CA ASP A 183 -6.52 -0.86 22.84
C ASP A 183 -5.07 -1.34 22.81
N LEU A 184 -4.19 -0.52 22.26
CA LEU A 184 -2.76 -0.81 22.14
C LEU A 184 -1.92 0.47 22.29
N LYS A 185 -0.63 0.29 22.56
CA LYS A 185 0.36 1.37 22.51
C LYS A 185 1.08 1.33 21.18
N ILE A 186 1.13 2.48 20.51
CA ILE A 186 1.89 2.70 19.28
C ILE A 186 3.23 3.35 19.67
N ILE A 187 4.33 2.72 19.33
CA ILE A 187 5.67 3.15 19.73
C ILE A 187 6.51 3.35 18.47
N PRO A 188 7.03 4.55 18.21
CA PRO A 188 7.92 4.80 17.07
C PRO A 188 9.14 3.88 17.08
N LEU A 189 9.42 3.26 15.93
CA LEU A 189 10.64 2.50 15.70
C LEU A 189 11.67 3.44 15.11
N THR A 190 12.85 3.58 15.75
CA THR A 190 13.85 4.59 15.37
C THR A 190 15.06 4.04 14.62
N ASP A 191 15.33 2.74 14.71
CA ASP A 191 16.51 2.11 14.11
C ASP A 191 16.22 0.62 13.81
N PRO A 192 16.58 0.11 12.63
CA PRO A 192 17.04 0.83 11.43
C PRO A 192 15.89 1.64 10.80
N ASP A 193 16.20 2.60 9.89
CA ASP A 193 15.16 3.44 9.25
C ASP A 193 13.97 2.58 8.78
N PRO A 194 12.81 2.71 9.44
CA PRO A 194 11.72 1.78 9.28
C PRO A 194 10.75 2.18 8.15
N GLY A 195 11.16 3.14 7.28
CA GLY A 195 10.26 3.66 6.27
C GLY A 195 9.83 2.61 5.24
N ARG A 196 8.52 2.48 5.04
CA ARG A 196 7.93 1.72 3.94
C ARG A 196 7.42 2.67 2.87
N THR A 197 7.82 2.40 1.63
CA THR A 197 7.32 3.12 0.46
C THR A 197 6.21 2.31 -0.21
N ALA A 198 5.11 2.96 -0.56
CA ALA A 198 4.08 2.41 -1.41
C ALA A 198 4.30 2.88 -2.86
N TYR A 199 3.80 2.11 -3.82
CA TYR A 199 4.03 2.35 -5.22
C TYR A 199 2.72 2.33 -6.00
N LEU A 200 2.64 3.20 -7.00
CA LEU A 200 1.67 3.11 -8.10
C LEU A 200 2.41 2.49 -9.28
N CYS A 201 1.89 1.39 -9.79
CA CYS A 201 2.49 0.63 -10.88
C CYS A 201 1.53 0.55 -12.06
N ARG A 202 2.03 0.79 -13.29
CA ARG A 202 1.34 0.48 -14.54
C ARG A 202 2.23 -0.32 -15.48
N LYS A 203 1.65 -1.02 -16.43
CA LYS A 203 2.42 -1.77 -17.43
C LYS A 203 3.11 -0.80 -18.39
N ARG A 204 4.40 -1.00 -18.59
CA ARG A 204 5.22 -0.21 -19.53
C ARG A 204 4.80 -0.50 -20.97
N GLY A 205 4.60 0.57 -21.75
CA GLY A 205 4.25 0.46 -23.16
C GLY A 205 2.83 -0.06 -23.45
N ALA A 206 1.97 -0.27 -22.43
CA ALA A 206 0.59 -0.63 -22.64
C ALA A 206 -0.20 0.53 -23.27
N LEU A 207 -1.09 0.21 -24.19
CA LEU A 207 -2.05 1.16 -24.75
C LEU A 207 -3.20 1.35 -23.77
N GLN A 208 -3.10 2.36 -22.93
CA GLN A 208 -4.10 2.66 -21.90
C GLN A 208 -5.13 3.69 -22.37
N PRO A 209 -6.37 3.65 -21.82
CA PRO A 209 -7.37 4.68 -22.02
C PRO A 209 -6.83 6.08 -21.64
N ALA A 210 -7.27 7.13 -22.34
CA ALA A 210 -6.82 8.49 -22.08
C ALA A 210 -7.06 8.93 -20.61
N ALA A 211 -8.18 8.51 -20.00
CA ALA A 211 -8.48 8.77 -18.59
C ALA A 211 -7.46 8.13 -17.65
N ALA A 212 -7.04 6.89 -17.91
CA ALA A 212 -6.02 6.19 -17.12
C ALA A 212 -4.65 6.87 -17.24
N GLN A 213 -4.27 7.31 -18.45
CA GLN A 213 -3.04 8.07 -18.67
C GLN A 213 -3.04 9.38 -17.88
N ARG A 214 -4.15 10.15 -17.93
CA ARG A 214 -4.30 11.40 -17.18
C ARG A 214 -4.24 11.17 -15.67
N PHE A 215 -4.93 10.15 -15.17
CA PHE A 215 -4.91 9.83 -13.74
C PHE A 215 -3.51 9.41 -13.26
N PHE A 216 -2.79 8.61 -14.04
CA PHE A 216 -1.41 8.24 -13.71
C PHE A 216 -0.50 9.48 -13.65
N ALA A 217 -0.56 10.35 -14.67
CA ALA A 217 0.22 11.58 -14.70
C ALA A 217 -0.12 12.53 -13.54
N PHE A 218 -1.42 12.62 -13.19
CA PHE A 218 -1.88 13.37 -12.01
C PHE A 218 -1.27 12.82 -10.71
N CYS A 219 -1.36 11.52 -10.50
CA CYS A 219 -0.76 10.87 -9.34
C CYS A 219 0.76 11.13 -9.28
N GLN A 220 1.47 10.99 -10.39
CA GLN A 220 2.91 11.26 -10.48
C GLN A 220 3.24 12.71 -10.09
N ALA A 221 2.47 13.68 -10.55
CA ALA A 221 2.67 15.10 -10.22
C ALA A 221 2.41 15.39 -8.73
N GLN A 222 1.32 14.82 -8.16
CA GLN A 222 1.02 14.98 -6.73
C GLN A 222 2.14 14.44 -5.83
N LEU A 223 2.77 13.36 -6.23
CA LEU A 223 3.80 12.65 -5.46
C LEU A 223 5.17 13.35 -5.53
N SER A 224 5.47 14.00 -6.66
CA SER A 224 6.69 14.81 -6.81
C SER A 224 6.69 16.06 -5.93
N GLN A 225 5.53 16.46 -5.42
CA GLN A 225 5.37 17.65 -4.56
C GLN A 225 5.47 17.36 -3.06
N GLY A 226 5.82 16.13 -2.64
CA GLY A 226 6.12 15.83 -1.24
C GLY A 226 4.90 15.80 -0.32
N ALA A 227 3.74 15.43 -0.81
CA ALA A 227 2.56 15.20 0.03
C ALA A 227 2.83 14.04 1.00
N SER A 228 3.15 14.36 2.25
CA SER A 228 3.00 13.43 3.38
C SER A 228 1.50 13.13 3.50
N LEU A 229 1.13 11.88 3.30
CA LEU A 229 -0.22 11.36 3.50
C LEU A 229 -0.40 10.89 4.94
#